data_c54a44fb85affefbae70541732d2ffe2
#
_entry.id   c54a44fb85affefbae70541732d2ffe2
#
_cell.length_a   1.000
_cell.length_b   1.000
_cell.length_c   1.000
_cell.angle_alpha   90.00
_cell.angle_beta   90.00
_cell.angle_gamma   90.00
#
_symmetry.space_group_name_H-M   'P 1'
#
loop_
_entity.id
_entity.type
_entity.pdbx_description
1 polymer ?
#
loop_
_entity_poly.entity_id
_entity_poly.type
_entity_poly.pdbx_seq_one_letter_code
_entity_poly.pdbx_strand_id
1 'polypeptide(L)'
;KNQNIYVKEVATGKEKQLSLDGTLGNYYSAYIRWSPDSKKVASCKIRPVEKRYVYYVESSPADQLQPKFHKQEYAKPGDELPFKVPCIYEVESGRSIIPSTELFDRQYEVYGPEWNPDSRAVTFEYNQRGHQVYRVLELSAETGKVRPLVEETSDTYVNYTRHFRHDLKDGKQMIWMSERDNWNHLYMYNRITAQPDYQITKGEWYVREVLRVDEDNRQIYFSANGMEAGEDPYLIRYYRIGFDGKGLTCLTPEEGMHRAWFSGDMKYLVDVYSMVDKVPVAVLRSARDGKVVMPLETADITLLEAEGWKAPEVFVAKGRDGKTDMWGLIARPTNFGPNKKYPVIEYIYQGPGDQYVPKTFRPYDWNM
;
A
#
# COMPACT_ATOMS: atom_id res chain seq x y z
N LYS A 1 -14.42 -21.16 -18.58
CA LYS A 1 -14.47 -21.92 -19.83
C LYS A 1 -15.35 -21.17 -20.81
N ASN A 2 -14.87 -20.92 -22.04
CA ASN A 2 -15.64 -20.18 -23.07
C ASN A 2 -16.20 -18.84 -22.58
N GLN A 3 -15.39 -18.03 -21.89
CA GLN A 3 -15.73 -16.73 -21.31
C GLN A 3 -16.82 -16.76 -20.22
N ASN A 4 -17.30 -17.95 -19.84
CA ASN A 4 -18.37 -18.16 -18.87
C ASN A 4 -17.87 -18.89 -17.60
N ILE A 5 -18.69 -18.81 -16.54
CA ILE A 5 -18.48 -19.51 -15.27
C ILE A 5 -19.12 -20.89 -15.34
N TYR A 6 -18.34 -21.91 -14.92
CA TYR A 6 -18.78 -23.30 -14.78
C TYR A 6 -18.39 -23.81 -13.40
N VAL A 7 -19.20 -24.71 -12.86
CA VAL A 7 -18.89 -25.51 -11.67
C VAL A 7 -18.84 -26.96 -12.08
N LYS A 8 -17.83 -27.69 -11.61
CA LYS A 8 -17.67 -29.12 -11.85
C LYS A 8 -17.76 -29.88 -10.55
N GLU A 9 -18.64 -30.86 -10.49
CA GLU A 9 -18.71 -31.83 -9.40
C GLU A 9 -17.53 -32.79 -9.50
N VAL A 10 -16.69 -32.84 -8.48
CA VAL A 10 -15.44 -33.61 -8.53
C VAL A 10 -15.72 -35.12 -8.59
N ALA A 11 -16.72 -35.60 -7.84
CA ALA A 11 -17.04 -37.01 -7.74
C ALA A 11 -17.59 -37.61 -9.05
N THR A 12 -18.42 -36.89 -9.76
CA THR A 12 -19.10 -37.39 -10.97
C THR A 12 -18.49 -36.85 -12.27
N GLY A 13 -17.67 -35.79 -12.17
CA GLY A 13 -17.13 -35.07 -13.33
C GLY A 13 -18.16 -34.19 -14.06
N LYS A 14 -19.41 -34.16 -13.59
CA LYS A 14 -20.49 -33.39 -14.21
C LYS A 14 -20.23 -31.90 -14.11
N GLU A 15 -20.35 -31.20 -15.25
CA GLU A 15 -20.23 -29.73 -15.31
C GLU A 15 -21.61 -29.08 -15.33
N LYS A 16 -21.74 -27.96 -14.63
CA LYS A 16 -22.90 -27.06 -14.67
C LYS A 16 -22.43 -25.64 -15.07
N GLN A 17 -23.01 -25.12 -16.13
CA GLN A 17 -22.80 -23.74 -16.55
C GLN A 17 -23.65 -22.80 -15.70
N LEU A 18 -23.04 -21.75 -15.13
CA LEU A 18 -23.71 -20.77 -14.27
C LEU A 18 -24.00 -19.46 -15.01
N SER A 19 -23.14 -19.08 -15.96
CA SER A 19 -23.37 -17.87 -16.80
C SER A 19 -23.48 -18.25 -18.27
N LEU A 20 -24.31 -17.52 -19.05
CA LEU A 20 -24.63 -17.83 -20.45
C LEU A 20 -24.29 -16.69 -21.41
N ASP A 21 -23.86 -15.56 -20.90
CA ASP A 21 -23.71 -14.28 -21.61
C ASP A 21 -22.27 -13.81 -21.74
N GLY A 22 -21.31 -14.71 -21.47
CA GLY A 22 -19.87 -14.46 -21.66
C GLY A 22 -19.49 -14.47 -23.15
N THR A 23 -18.77 -13.44 -23.59
CA THR A 23 -18.22 -13.28 -24.95
C THR A 23 -16.79 -12.75 -24.85
N LEU A 24 -16.05 -12.71 -25.98
CA LEU A 24 -14.72 -12.09 -26.02
C LEU A 24 -14.73 -10.60 -25.64
N GLY A 25 -15.83 -9.89 -25.97
CA GLY A 25 -16.02 -8.48 -25.61
C GLY A 25 -16.65 -8.27 -24.22
N ASN A 26 -17.00 -9.32 -23.50
CA ASN A 26 -17.61 -9.24 -22.18
C ASN A 26 -17.53 -10.61 -21.49
N TYR A 27 -16.44 -10.86 -20.78
CA TYR A 27 -16.11 -12.17 -20.25
C TYR A 27 -16.04 -12.17 -18.72
N TYR A 28 -16.08 -13.37 -18.13
CA TYR A 28 -15.93 -13.54 -16.69
C TYR A 28 -14.48 -13.77 -16.32
N SER A 29 -14.04 -13.09 -15.26
CA SER A 29 -12.69 -13.21 -14.70
C SER A 29 -12.41 -14.64 -14.25
N ALA A 30 -11.14 -15.06 -14.37
CA ALA A 30 -10.65 -16.28 -13.75
C ALA A 30 -10.54 -16.18 -12.22
N TYR A 31 -10.64 -14.97 -11.67
CA TYR A 31 -10.69 -14.73 -10.23
C TYR A 31 -12.07 -15.11 -9.70
N ILE A 32 -12.19 -16.33 -9.18
CA ILE A 32 -13.43 -16.90 -8.65
C ILE A 32 -13.25 -17.16 -7.15
N ARG A 33 -14.23 -16.72 -6.36
CA ARG A 33 -14.28 -16.90 -4.91
C ARG A 33 -15.53 -17.68 -4.50
N TRP A 34 -15.32 -18.81 -3.86
CA TRP A 34 -16.40 -19.55 -3.23
C TRP A 34 -16.83 -18.86 -1.94
N SER A 35 -18.14 -18.83 -1.69
CA SER A 35 -18.66 -18.42 -0.39
C SER A 35 -18.25 -19.41 0.71
N PRO A 36 -18.04 -18.93 1.97
CA PRO A 36 -17.70 -19.81 3.08
C PRO A 36 -18.65 -21.01 3.27
N ASP A 37 -19.94 -20.82 2.97
CA ASP A 37 -20.97 -21.89 3.03
C ASP A 37 -20.94 -22.83 1.78
N SER A 38 -20.04 -22.59 0.82
CA SER A 38 -19.91 -23.33 -0.43
C SER A 38 -21.14 -23.35 -1.34
N LYS A 39 -22.10 -22.44 -1.15
CA LYS A 39 -23.35 -22.41 -1.93
C LYS A 39 -23.31 -21.42 -3.09
N LYS A 40 -22.38 -20.49 -3.08
CA LYS A 40 -22.28 -19.40 -4.07
C LYS A 40 -20.85 -19.23 -4.55
N VAL A 41 -20.70 -18.64 -5.73
CA VAL A 41 -19.43 -18.19 -6.27
C VAL A 41 -19.52 -16.71 -6.64
N ALA A 42 -18.48 -15.95 -6.35
CA ALA A 42 -18.34 -14.57 -6.76
C ALA A 42 -17.22 -14.42 -7.79
N SER A 43 -17.40 -13.53 -8.75
CA SER A 43 -16.43 -13.19 -9.79
C SER A 43 -16.70 -11.78 -10.28
N CYS A 44 -15.94 -11.32 -11.27
CA CYS A 44 -16.22 -10.09 -12.02
C CYS A 44 -16.53 -10.40 -13.48
N LYS A 45 -17.55 -9.77 -14.02
CA LYS A 45 -17.76 -9.66 -15.47
C LYS A 45 -16.96 -8.48 -15.98
N ILE A 46 -16.14 -8.69 -17.02
CA ILE A 46 -15.16 -7.73 -17.51
C ILE A 46 -15.51 -7.36 -18.96
N ARG A 47 -15.70 -6.08 -19.21
CA ARG A 47 -15.68 -5.51 -20.55
C ARG A 47 -14.27 -5.01 -20.82
N PRO A 48 -13.49 -5.73 -21.66
CA PRO A 48 -12.13 -5.33 -22.00
C PRO A 48 -12.15 -4.10 -22.92
N VAL A 49 -10.99 -3.50 -23.06
CA VAL A 49 -10.75 -2.42 -24.04
C VAL A 49 -9.70 -2.86 -25.03
N GLU A 50 -9.61 -2.15 -26.14
CA GLU A 50 -8.55 -2.36 -27.12
C GLU A 50 -7.19 -2.03 -26.51
N LYS A 51 -6.25 -2.95 -26.66
CA LYS A 51 -4.88 -2.74 -26.16
C LYS A 51 -4.21 -1.61 -26.92
N ARG A 52 -3.66 -0.66 -26.17
CA ARG A 52 -2.86 0.44 -26.68
C ARG A 52 -1.37 0.15 -26.46
N TYR A 53 -0.54 0.64 -27.37
CA TYR A 53 0.89 0.37 -27.37
C TYR A 53 1.69 1.66 -27.53
N VAL A 54 2.83 1.72 -26.83
CA VAL A 54 3.93 2.62 -27.17
C VAL A 54 5.01 1.85 -27.92
N TYR A 55 5.71 2.54 -28.81
CA TYR A 55 6.69 1.94 -29.70
C TYR A 55 8.03 2.63 -29.50
N TYR A 56 9.09 1.85 -29.49
CA TYR A 56 10.46 2.37 -29.39
C TYR A 56 11.44 1.51 -30.17
N VAL A 57 12.59 2.09 -30.52
CA VAL A 57 13.65 1.42 -31.25
C VAL A 57 14.86 1.29 -30.36
N GLU A 58 15.34 0.07 -30.16
CA GLU A 58 16.66 -0.23 -29.59
C GLU A 58 17.68 -0.07 -30.71
N SER A 59 18.42 1.04 -30.69
CA SER A 59 19.32 1.41 -31.80
C SER A 59 20.57 0.52 -31.91
N SER A 60 21.02 -0.05 -30.79
CA SER A 60 22.24 -0.88 -30.73
C SER A 60 21.98 -2.10 -29.83
N PRO A 61 21.20 -3.11 -30.28
CA PRO A 61 21.00 -4.33 -29.54
C PRO A 61 22.31 -5.15 -29.44
N ALA A 62 22.46 -5.87 -28.30
CA ALA A 62 23.68 -6.63 -28.04
C ALA A 62 23.85 -7.89 -28.91
N ASP A 63 22.78 -8.40 -29.50
CA ASP A 63 22.69 -9.69 -30.19
C ASP A 63 22.54 -9.57 -31.71
N GLN A 64 22.48 -8.36 -32.28
CA GLN A 64 22.44 -8.13 -33.72
C GLN A 64 22.94 -6.73 -34.09
N LEU A 65 23.37 -6.58 -35.34
CA LEU A 65 23.88 -5.31 -35.87
C LEU A 65 22.75 -4.30 -36.14
N GLN A 66 21.60 -4.78 -36.62
CA GLN A 66 20.49 -3.91 -37.00
C GLN A 66 19.65 -3.53 -35.80
N PRO A 67 19.06 -2.33 -35.78
CA PRO A 67 18.14 -1.91 -34.72
C PRO A 67 16.96 -2.87 -34.53
N LYS A 68 16.47 -2.98 -33.30
CA LYS A 68 15.25 -3.74 -32.96
C LYS A 68 14.09 -2.82 -32.71
N PHE A 69 12.94 -3.19 -33.26
CA PHE A 69 11.66 -2.53 -32.99
C PHE A 69 10.96 -3.24 -31.85
N HIS A 70 10.51 -2.48 -30.86
CA HIS A 70 9.77 -2.95 -29.71
C HIS A 70 8.43 -2.27 -29.60
N LYS A 71 7.47 -2.97 -29.02
CA LYS A 71 6.18 -2.44 -28.59
C LYS A 71 5.89 -2.88 -27.16
N GLN A 72 5.39 -1.97 -26.35
CA GLN A 72 4.97 -2.24 -24.98
C GLN A 72 3.52 -1.84 -24.82
N GLU A 73 2.71 -2.70 -24.21
CA GLU A 73 1.33 -2.35 -23.86
C GLU A 73 1.35 -1.24 -22.83
N TYR A 74 0.71 -0.13 -23.16
CA TYR A 74 0.72 1.07 -22.35
C TYR A 74 -0.51 1.94 -22.65
N ALA A 75 -1.43 2.01 -21.68
CA ALA A 75 -2.55 2.94 -21.74
C ALA A 75 -2.08 4.33 -21.28
N LYS A 76 -2.35 5.35 -22.08
CA LYS A 76 -2.04 6.74 -21.75
C LYS A 76 -3.17 7.38 -20.94
N PRO A 77 -2.90 8.47 -20.21
CA PRO A 77 -3.98 9.28 -19.64
C PRO A 77 -4.99 9.68 -20.71
N GLY A 78 -6.28 9.42 -20.45
CA GLY A 78 -7.36 9.64 -21.42
C GLY A 78 -7.84 8.38 -22.15
N ASP A 79 -7.02 7.35 -22.29
CA ASP A 79 -7.44 6.08 -22.89
C ASP A 79 -8.55 5.40 -22.06
N GLU A 80 -9.39 4.62 -22.72
CA GLU A 80 -10.38 3.80 -22.05
C GLU A 80 -9.73 2.72 -21.19
N LEU A 81 -10.35 2.40 -20.06
CA LEU A 81 -9.94 1.34 -19.14
C LEU A 81 -10.99 0.22 -19.12
N PRO A 82 -10.59 -1.04 -18.81
CA PRO A 82 -11.53 -2.14 -18.66
C PRO A 82 -12.59 -1.81 -17.60
N PHE A 83 -13.82 -2.23 -17.85
CA PHE A 83 -14.92 -2.06 -16.92
C PHE A 83 -15.27 -3.39 -16.25
N LYS A 84 -15.30 -3.43 -14.92
CA LYS A 84 -15.52 -4.62 -14.11
C LYS A 84 -16.81 -4.51 -13.32
N VAL A 85 -17.61 -5.56 -13.33
CA VAL A 85 -18.85 -5.66 -12.56
C VAL A 85 -18.76 -6.90 -11.67
N PRO A 86 -18.62 -6.75 -10.34
CA PRO A 86 -18.71 -7.87 -9.41
C PRO A 86 -20.08 -8.55 -9.53
N CYS A 87 -20.10 -9.87 -9.52
CA CYS A 87 -21.31 -10.66 -9.65
C CYS A 87 -21.24 -11.92 -8.79
N ILE A 88 -22.42 -12.42 -8.41
CA ILE A 88 -22.57 -13.62 -7.59
C ILE A 88 -23.48 -14.61 -8.33
N TYR A 89 -23.15 -15.90 -8.24
CA TYR A 89 -23.96 -17.00 -8.75
C TYR A 89 -24.24 -18.01 -7.65
N GLU A 90 -25.50 -18.40 -7.50
CA GLU A 90 -25.92 -19.52 -6.67
C GLU A 90 -25.64 -20.82 -7.42
N VAL A 91 -24.90 -21.74 -6.80
CA VAL A 91 -24.45 -22.97 -7.48
C VAL A 91 -25.61 -23.90 -7.75
N GLU A 92 -26.54 -24.06 -6.81
CA GLU A 92 -27.65 -24.99 -6.94
C GLU A 92 -28.75 -24.48 -7.91
N SER A 93 -29.23 -23.28 -7.69
CA SER A 93 -30.32 -22.69 -8.50
C SER A 93 -29.82 -22.18 -9.88
N GLY A 94 -28.57 -21.72 -9.95
CA GLY A 94 -28.03 -20.98 -11.09
C GLY A 94 -28.45 -19.52 -11.13
N ARG A 95 -29.09 -19.02 -10.06
CA ARG A 95 -29.49 -17.59 -9.98
C ARG A 95 -28.26 -16.71 -10.01
N SER A 96 -28.29 -15.71 -10.91
CA SER A 96 -27.30 -14.64 -10.98
C SER A 96 -27.72 -13.42 -10.18
N ILE A 97 -26.76 -12.78 -9.53
CA ILE A 97 -26.93 -11.54 -8.79
C ILE A 97 -25.92 -10.56 -9.37
N ILE A 98 -26.42 -9.62 -10.18
CA ILE A 98 -25.63 -8.61 -10.88
C ILE A 98 -26.12 -7.25 -10.38
N PRO A 99 -25.25 -6.41 -9.79
CA PRO A 99 -25.66 -5.13 -9.19
C PRO A 99 -25.84 -4.02 -10.23
N SER A 100 -26.55 -2.94 -9.83
CA SER A 100 -26.40 -1.62 -10.45
C SER A 100 -24.98 -1.10 -10.26
N THR A 101 -24.45 -0.39 -11.26
CA THR A 101 -23.08 0.15 -11.26
C THR A 101 -22.98 1.61 -10.85
N GLU A 102 -24.07 2.25 -10.43
CA GLU A 102 -24.13 3.69 -10.11
C GLU A 102 -23.08 4.15 -9.08
N LEU A 103 -22.73 3.29 -8.12
CA LEU A 103 -21.72 3.60 -7.09
C LEU A 103 -20.27 3.39 -7.56
N PHE A 104 -20.05 2.81 -8.76
CA PHE A 104 -18.73 2.49 -9.28
C PHE A 104 -18.64 2.56 -10.82
N ASP A 105 -19.31 3.53 -11.41
CA ASP A 105 -19.44 3.69 -12.88
C ASP A 105 -18.18 4.25 -13.55
N ARG A 106 -17.47 5.19 -12.92
CA ARG A 106 -16.27 5.85 -13.46
C ARG A 106 -15.00 5.17 -12.98
N GLN A 107 -14.77 3.93 -13.38
CA GLN A 107 -13.69 3.12 -12.85
C GLN A 107 -12.31 3.54 -13.36
N TYR A 108 -11.37 3.72 -12.41
CA TYR A 108 -9.98 3.45 -12.65
C TYR A 108 -9.71 1.96 -12.42
N GLU A 109 -10.15 1.42 -11.27
CA GLU A 109 -10.00 0.01 -10.93
C GLU A 109 -11.12 -0.46 -9.97
N VAL A 110 -11.47 -1.74 -10.08
CA VAL A 110 -12.28 -2.47 -9.11
C VAL A 110 -11.50 -3.70 -8.66
N TYR A 111 -11.24 -3.81 -7.35
CA TYR A 111 -10.52 -4.90 -6.69
C TYR A 111 -11.49 -5.83 -5.96
N GLY A 112 -11.20 -7.10 -5.93
CA GLY A 112 -12.08 -8.12 -5.35
C GLY A 112 -12.93 -8.81 -6.41
N PRO A 113 -14.06 -9.46 -6.05
CA PRO A 113 -14.78 -9.47 -4.76
C PRO A 113 -14.25 -10.44 -3.72
N GLU A 114 -14.46 -10.14 -2.43
CA GLU A 114 -14.14 -11.01 -1.30
C GLU A 114 -15.38 -11.26 -0.43
N TRP A 115 -15.59 -12.50 0.00
CA TRP A 115 -16.76 -12.88 0.79
C TRP A 115 -16.66 -12.41 2.24
N ASN A 116 -17.79 -11.97 2.78
CA ASN A 116 -17.97 -11.86 4.22
C ASN A 116 -18.02 -13.28 4.85
N PRO A 117 -17.54 -13.45 6.09
CA PRO A 117 -17.50 -14.78 6.74
C PRO A 117 -18.87 -15.48 6.82
N ASP A 118 -19.94 -14.72 6.84
CA ASP A 118 -21.33 -15.23 6.94
C ASP A 118 -21.98 -15.55 5.58
N SER A 119 -21.26 -15.42 4.47
CA SER A 119 -21.75 -15.69 3.11
C SER A 119 -22.94 -14.84 2.63
N ARG A 120 -23.28 -13.75 3.35
CA ARG A 120 -24.43 -12.88 3.00
C ARG A 120 -24.08 -11.80 1.99
N ALA A 121 -22.83 -11.46 1.86
CA ALA A 121 -22.37 -10.40 0.97
C ALA A 121 -20.92 -10.62 0.52
N VAL A 122 -20.55 -9.95 -0.54
CA VAL A 122 -19.15 -9.75 -0.93
C VAL A 122 -18.78 -8.29 -0.81
N THR A 123 -17.53 -8.03 -0.45
CA THR A 123 -16.95 -6.68 -0.48
C THR A 123 -16.01 -6.55 -1.67
N PHE A 124 -15.94 -5.36 -2.23
CA PHE A 124 -14.98 -5.00 -3.29
C PHE A 124 -14.59 -3.54 -3.12
N GLU A 125 -13.45 -3.19 -3.67
CA GLU A 125 -12.94 -1.83 -3.56
C GLU A 125 -13.01 -1.14 -4.92
N TYR A 126 -13.42 0.10 -4.92
CA TYR A 126 -13.57 0.94 -6.10
C TYR A 126 -12.69 2.17 -6.01
N ASN A 127 -11.86 2.33 -7.02
CA ASN A 127 -11.06 3.51 -7.24
C ASN A 127 -11.61 4.26 -8.47
N GLN A 128 -12.06 5.48 -8.27
CA GLN A 128 -12.59 6.32 -9.34
C GLN A 128 -11.47 6.80 -10.26
N ARG A 129 -11.76 6.87 -11.54
CA ARG A 129 -10.87 7.53 -12.49
C ARG A 129 -10.75 9.03 -12.15
N GLY A 130 -9.50 9.47 -11.93
CA GLY A 130 -9.19 10.79 -11.37
C GLY A 130 -8.84 10.74 -9.89
N HIS A 131 -9.09 9.59 -9.21
CA HIS A 131 -8.69 9.30 -7.83
C HIS A 131 -9.24 10.27 -6.77
N GLN A 132 -10.37 10.92 -7.06
CA GLN A 132 -11.03 11.81 -6.11
C GLN A 132 -12.03 11.09 -5.20
N VAL A 133 -12.40 9.86 -5.55
CA VAL A 133 -13.29 9.00 -4.76
C VAL A 133 -12.71 7.60 -4.68
N TYR A 134 -12.65 7.07 -3.46
CA TYR A 134 -12.35 5.67 -3.19
C TYR A 134 -13.41 5.08 -2.28
N ARG A 135 -13.92 3.89 -2.60
CA ARG A 135 -14.98 3.23 -1.83
C ARG A 135 -14.65 1.80 -1.51
N VAL A 136 -15.00 1.37 -0.32
CA VAL A 136 -15.24 -0.04 -0.01
C VAL A 136 -16.74 -0.28 -0.12
N LEU A 137 -17.13 -1.13 -1.05
CA LEU A 137 -18.51 -1.42 -1.38
C LEU A 137 -18.89 -2.84 -0.93
N GLU A 138 -20.13 -3.03 -0.52
CA GLU A 138 -20.70 -4.33 -0.16
C GLU A 138 -21.88 -4.64 -1.09
N LEU A 139 -21.80 -5.80 -1.76
CA LEU A 139 -22.87 -6.35 -2.59
C LEU A 139 -23.59 -7.45 -1.83
N SER A 140 -24.87 -7.25 -1.54
CA SER A 140 -25.73 -8.26 -0.89
C SER A 140 -25.95 -9.47 -1.81
N ALA A 141 -25.65 -10.67 -1.32
CA ALA A 141 -25.88 -11.92 -2.03
C ALA A 141 -27.37 -12.33 -2.04
N GLU A 142 -28.23 -11.66 -1.28
CA GLU A 142 -29.66 -11.89 -1.25
C GLU A 142 -30.39 -10.96 -2.23
N THR A 143 -30.13 -9.65 -2.09
CA THR A 143 -30.92 -8.61 -2.75
C THR A 143 -30.28 -8.03 -4.00
N GLY A 144 -28.95 -8.21 -4.20
CA GLY A 144 -28.18 -7.57 -5.26
C GLY A 144 -27.95 -6.06 -5.03
N LYS A 145 -28.34 -5.52 -3.89
CA LYS A 145 -28.10 -4.11 -3.55
C LYS A 145 -26.62 -3.89 -3.20
N VAL A 146 -26.08 -2.77 -3.66
CA VAL A 146 -24.75 -2.28 -3.29
C VAL A 146 -24.89 -1.14 -2.30
N ARG A 147 -24.05 -1.14 -1.26
CA ARG A 147 -23.93 -0.02 -0.33
C ARG A 147 -22.46 0.32 -0.04
N PRO A 148 -22.10 1.56 0.22
CA PRO A 148 -20.76 1.89 0.68
C PRO A 148 -20.61 1.47 2.15
N LEU A 149 -19.48 0.81 2.47
CA LEU A 149 -18.99 0.61 3.84
C LEU A 149 -18.05 1.75 4.24
N VAL A 150 -17.22 2.19 3.30
CA VAL A 150 -16.35 3.36 3.43
C VAL A 150 -16.45 4.17 2.16
N GLU A 151 -16.43 5.49 2.31
CA GLU A 151 -16.23 6.43 1.23
C GLU A 151 -15.18 7.46 1.64
N GLU A 152 -14.11 7.53 0.87
CA GLU A 152 -13.08 8.56 0.95
C GLU A 152 -13.23 9.49 -0.25
N THR A 153 -13.24 10.79 0.02
CA THR A 153 -13.33 11.83 -1.02
C THR A 153 -12.27 12.88 -0.81
N SER A 154 -11.75 13.43 -1.90
CA SER A 154 -10.82 14.55 -1.88
C SER A 154 -11.07 15.45 -3.09
N ASP A 155 -10.94 16.75 -2.91
CA ASP A 155 -11.01 17.69 -4.02
C ASP A 155 -9.82 17.57 -4.98
N THR A 156 -8.73 16.93 -4.52
CA THR A 156 -7.52 16.74 -5.30
C THR A 156 -7.25 15.25 -5.59
N TYR A 157 -6.87 14.48 -4.59
CA TYR A 157 -6.39 13.12 -4.75
C TYR A 157 -6.54 12.31 -3.47
N VAL A 158 -7.14 11.12 -3.56
CA VAL A 158 -7.14 10.11 -2.49
C VAL A 158 -5.93 9.22 -2.70
N ASN A 159 -5.04 9.13 -1.71
CA ASN A 159 -3.83 8.32 -1.79
C ASN A 159 -4.16 6.82 -1.66
N TYR A 160 -4.68 6.24 -2.74
CA TYR A 160 -5.09 4.83 -2.78
C TYR A 160 -3.93 3.82 -2.67
N THR A 161 -2.67 4.26 -2.78
CA THR A 161 -1.51 3.38 -2.64
C THR A 161 -1.10 3.14 -1.20
N ARG A 162 -1.71 3.87 -0.25
CA ARG A 162 -1.42 3.83 1.19
C ARG A 162 -2.63 3.40 2.03
N HIS A 163 -3.59 2.74 1.41
CA HIS A 163 -4.71 2.20 2.16
C HIS A 163 -4.32 0.97 2.96
N PHE A 164 -4.97 0.83 4.10
CA PHE A 164 -4.98 -0.40 4.88
C PHE A 164 -6.41 -0.70 5.31
N ARG A 165 -6.81 -1.95 5.12
CA ARG A 165 -8.08 -2.50 5.57
C ARG A 165 -7.84 -3.81 6.29
N HIS A 166 -8.45 -3.98 7.44
CA HIS A 166 -8.50 -5.25 8.15
C HIS A 166 -9.90 -5.48 8.72
N ASP A 167 -10.63 -6.42 8.14
CA ASP A 167 -11.93 -6.84 8.66
C ASP A 167 -11.71 -7.74 9.86
N LEU A 168 -12.32 -7.40 11.01
CA LEU A 168 -12.21 -8.21 12.23
C LEU A 168 -12.98 -9.53 12.08
N LYS A 169 -12.51 -10.56 12.79
CA LYS A 169 -13.11 -11.91 12.79
C LYS A 169 -14.60 -11.92 13.16
N ASP A 170 -15.05 -10.94 13.91
CA ASP A 170 -16.48 -10.79 14.30
C ASP A 170 -17.38 -10.38 13.12
N GLY A 171 -16.80 -9.94 12.00
CA GLY A 171 -17.50 -9.48 10.81
C GLY A 171 -18.28 -8.16 10.99
N LYS A 172 -18.20 -7.52 12.15
CA LYS A 172 -18.95 -6.29 12.50
C LYS A 172 -18.13 -5.03 12.43
N GLN A 173 -16.84 -5.13 12.68
CA GLN A 173 -15.90 -4.02 12.68
C GLN A 173 -14.78 -4.24 11.69
N MET A 174 -14.14 -3.17 11.27
CA MET A 174 -12.88 -3.20 10.50
C MET A 174 -11.99 -2.04 10.90
N ILE A 175 -10.69 -2.23 10.78
CA ILE A 175 -9.69 -1.17 10.89
C ILE A 175 -9.47 -0.62 9.49
N TRP A 176 -9.59 0.69 9.36
CA TRP A 176 -9.42 1.43 8.12
C TRP A 176 -8.40 2.54 8.29
N MET A 177 -7.52 2.73 7.29
CA MET A 177 -6.54 3.81 7.25
C MET A 177 -7.04 4.93 6.34
N SER A 178 -7.02 6.17 6.82
CA SER A 178 -7.58 7.34 6.12
C SER A 178 -6.81 8.61 6.39
N GLU A 179 -6.73 9.47 5.36
CA GLU A 179 -6.15 10.82 5.43
C GLU A 179 -7.20 11.94 5.67
N ARG A 180 -8.39 11.60 6.14
CA ARG A 180 -9.55 12.52 6.26
C ARG A 180 -9.37 13.72 7.17
N ASP A 181 -8.37 13.69 8.07
CA ASP A 181 -8.00 14.79 8.96
C ASP A 181 -6.68 15.47 8.57
N ASN A 182 -6.25 15.32 7.33
CA ASN A 182 -4.97 15.75 6.73
C ASN A 182 -3.74 14.93 7.17
N TRP A 183 -3.92 13.92 8.02
CA TRP A 183 -2.88 12.98 8.42
C TRP A 183 -3.38 11.56 8.21
N ASN A 184 -2.48 10.65 7.89
CA ASN A 184 -2.85 9.25 7.67
C ASN A 184 -2.96 8.53 9.02
N HIS A 185 -4.20 8.18 9.38
CA HIS A 185 -4.52 7.58 10.66
C HIS A 185 -5.41 6.34 10.55
N LEU A 186 -5.45 5.56 11.63
CA LEU A 186 -6.28 4.37 11.76
C LEU A 186 -7.61 4.71 12.44
N TYR A 187 -8.68 4.16 11.89
CA TYR A 187 -10.04 4.31 12.36
C TYR A 187 -10.69 2.95 12.60
N MET A 188 -11.45 2.80 13.66
CA MET A 188 -12.37 1.67 13.84
C MET A 188 -13.68 1.99 13.16
N TYR A 189 -14.05 1.18 12.19
CA TYR A 189 -15.30 1.29 11.44
C TYR A 189 -16.30 0.23 11.87
N ASN A 190 -17.55 0.63 11.97
CA ASN A 190 -18.68 -0.26 12.12
C ASN A 190 -19.22 -0.65 10.73
N ARG A 191 -19.12 -1.90 10.37
CA ARG A 191 -19.56 -2.40 9.06
C ARG A 191 -21.07 -2.45 8.90
N ILE A 192 -21.84 -2.45 10.02
CA ILE A 192 -23.31 -2.47 10.00
C ILE A 192 -23.84 -1.08 9.68
N THR A 193 -23.36 -0.07 10.39
CA THR A 193 -23.77 1.34 10.21
C THR A 193 -23.05 2.04 9.08
N ALA A 194 -21.92 1.46 8.60
CA ALA A 194 -21.01 2.05 7.61
C ALA A 194 -20.47 3.42 8.05
N GLN A 195 -20.17 3.56 9.33
CA GLN A 195 -19.63 4.78 9.94
C GLN A 195 -18.41 4.44 10.80
N PRO A 196 -17.46 5.38 10.97
CA PRO A 196 -16.40 5.22 11.94
C PRO A 196 -16.98 5.28 13.36
N ASP A 197 -16.65 4.28 14.18
CA ASP A 197 -16.99 4.30 15.60
C ASP A 197 -16.07 5.31 16.34
N TYR A 198 -14.79 5.32 16.01
CA TYR A 198 -13.78 6.23 16.58
C TYR A 198 -12.45 6.18 15.82
N GLN A 199 -11.61 7.18 16.07
CA GLN A 199 -10.24 7.27 15.58
C GLN A 199 -9.29 6.56 16.57
N ILE A 200 -8.49 5.61 16.08
CA ILE A 200 -7.54 4.84 16.90
C ILE A 200 -6.23 5.61 17.09
N THR A 201 -5.67 6.14 16.01
CA THR A 201 -4.46 6.97 16.05
C THR A 201 -4.80 8.41 15.67
N LYS A 202 -4.13 9.40 16.27
CA LYS A 202 -4.40 10.82 16.02
C LYS A 202 -3.18 11.69 16.34
N GLY A 203 -3.09 12.84 15.70
CA GLY A 203 -2.00 13.81 15.90
C GLY A 203 -1.45 14.33 14.56
N GLU A 204 -0.48 15.23 14.62
CA GLU A 204 0.17 15.81 13.44
C GLU A 204 1.35 14.92 12.98
N TRP A 205 1.05 13.67 12.62
CA TRP A 205 2.01 12.67 12.19
C TRP A 205 1.33 11.60 11.32
N TYR A 206 2.12 10.76 10.65
CA TYR A 206 1.67 9.90 9.58
C TYR A 206 1.89 8.42 9.89
N VAL A 207 0.84 7.59 9.89
CA VAL A 207 0.94 6.12 9.87
C VAL A 207 1.43 5.69 8.48
N ARG A 208 2.58 4.99 8.44
CA ARG A 208 3.17 4.54 7.17
C ARG A 208 2.64 3.18 6.73
N GLU A 209 2.59 2.24 7.66
CA GLU A 209 2.23 0.86 7.37
C GLU A 209 1.71 0.18 8.64
N VAL A 210 0.69 -0.64 8.52
CA VAL A 210 0.28 -1.58 9.57
C VAL A 210 0.96 -2.92 9.32
N LEU A 211 1.77 -3.35 10.27
CA LEU A 211 2.56 -4.57 10.19
C LEU A 211 1.77 -5.78 10.65
N ARG A 212 0.95 -5.58 11.69
CA ARG A 212 0.12 -6.64 12.25
C ARG A 212 -1.05 -6.09 13.05
N VAL A 213 -2.19 -6.74 12.91
CA VAL A 213 -3.34 -6.64 13.80
C VAL A 213 -3.42 -7.90 14.64
N ASP A 214 -3.26 -7.77 15.94
CA ASP A 214 -3.41 -8.83 16.92
C ASP A 214 -4.80 -8.71 17.56
N GLU A 215 -5.77 -9.41 16.99
CA GLU A 215 -7.15 -9.35 17.45
C GLU A 215 -7.34 -9.95 18.85
N ASP A 216 -6.56 -10.98 19.17
CA ASP A 216 -6.68 -11.70 20.44
C ASP A 216 -6.25 -10.83 21.61
N ASN A 217 -5.18 -10.03 21.44
CA ASN A 217 -4.70 -9.06 22.42
C ASN A 217 -5.20 -7.63 22.18
N ARG A 218 -5.97 -7.42 21.11
CA ARG A 218 -6.51 -6.12 20.67
C ARG A 218 -5.40 -5.06 20.53
N GLN A 219 -4.32 -5.41 19.82
CA GLN A 219 -3.16 -4.57 19.57
C GLN A 219 -2.91 -4.40 18.07
N ILE A 220 -2.42 -3.22 17.68
CA ILE A 220 -1.96 -2.91 16.33
C ILE A 220 -0.49 -2.56 16.40
N TYR A 221 0.33 -3.19 15.56
CA TYR A 221 1.73 -2.87 15.35
C TYR A 221 1.86 -2.16 14.01
N PHE A 222 2.50 -1.00 14.01
CA PHE A 222 2.58 -0.15 12.83
C PHE A 222 3.88 0.65 12.81
N SER A 223 4.23 1.15 11.63
CA SER A 223 5.29 2.15 11.45
C SER A 223 4.68 3.52 11.22
N ALA A 224 5.36 4.55 11.71
CA ALA A 224 4.95 5.94 11.57
C ALA A 224 6.16 6.87 11.47
N ASN A 225 5.92 8.09 11.02
CA ASN A 225 6.93 9.16 10.97
C ASN A 225 6.32 10.49 11.36
N GLY A 226 7.17 11.44 11.78
CA GLY A 226 6.77 12.80 12.14
C GLY A 226 6.27 12.97 13.58
N MET A 227 6.38 11.96 14.46
CA MET A 227 5.95 12.08 15.87
C MET A 227 6.91 12.88 16.73
N GLU A 228 8.19 12.84 16.42
CA GLU A 228 9.22 13.42 17.29
C GLU A 228 9.51 14.86 16.89
N ALA A 229 9.20 15.78 17.77
CA ALA A 229 9.40 17.21 17.52
C ALA A 229 10.88 17.55 17.38
N GLY A 230 11.23 18.31 16.33
CA GLY A 230 12.59 18.76 16.08
C GLY A 230 13.50 17.76 15.35
N GLU A 231 13.01 16.56 15.07
CA GLU A 231 13.69 15.59 14.23
C GLU A 231 13.25 15.70 12.75
N ASP A 232 14.00 15.05 11.87
CA ASP A 232 13.61 14.89 10.47
C ASP A 232 12.25 14.15 10.40
N PRO A 233 11.18 14.78 9.90
CA PRO A 233 9.84 14.20 9.90
C PRO A 233 9.69 12.96 9.01
N TYR A 234 10.71 12.62 8.24
CA TYR A 234 10.70 11.43 7.38
C TYR A 234 11.34 10.19 8.02
N LEU A 235 11.92 10.31 9.23
CA LEU A 235 12.44 9.15 9.96
C LEU A 235 11.31 8.24 10.39
N ILE A 236 11.42 6.96 10.09
CA ILE A 236 10.40 5.95 10.39
C ILE A 236 10.76 5.24 11.68
N ARG A 237 9.79 5.16 12.58
CA ARG A 237 9.83 4.36 13.81
C ARG A 237 8.68 3.37 13.87
N TYR A 238 8.80 2.40 14.75
CA TYR A 238 7.82 1.34 14.97
C TYR A 238 7.12 1.52 16.30
N TYR A 239 5.81 1.30 16.26
CA TYR A 239 4.92 1.54 17.39
C TYR A 239 3.92 0.40 17.55
N ARG A 240 3.33 0.33 18.73
CA ARG A 240 2.12 -0.44 18.99
C ARG A 240 1.10 0.42 19.72
N ILE A 241 -0.19 0.09 19.52
CA ILE A 241 -1.33 0.78 20.15
C ILE A 241 -2.47 -0.21 20.35
N GLY A 242 -3.27 0.00 21.40
CA GLY A 242 -4.53 -0.74 21.58
C GLY A 242 -5.59 -0.36 20.57
N PHE A 243 -6.54 -1.24 20.29
CA PHE A 243 -7.68 -0.93 19.42
C PHE A 243 -8.47 0.28 19.91
N ASP A 244 -8.52 0.52 21.22
CA ASP A 244 -9.18 1.67 21.86
C ASP A 244 -8.38 2.99 21.78
N GLY A 245 -7.29 2.99 21.05
CA GLY A 245 -6.41 4.15 20.89
C GLY A 245 -5.53 4.46 22.10
N LYS A 246 -5.48 3.57 23.09
CA LYS A 246 -4.67 3.74 24.30
C LYS A 246 -3.39 2.92 24.26
N GLY A 247 -2.44 3.30 25.13
CA GLY A 247 -1.19 2.56 25.31
C GLY A 247 -0.25 2.65 24.10
N LEU A 248 -0.28 3.78 23.37
CA LEU A 248 0.72 4.05 22.32
C LEU A 248 2.12 3.92 22.90
N THR A 249 2.92 3.05 22.33
CA THR A 249 4.27 2.71 22.76
C THR A 249 5.21 2.74 21.58
N CYS A 250 6.28 3.56 21.65
CA CYS A 250 7.38 3.52 20.69
C CYS A 250 8.24 2.30 20.97
N LEU A 251 8.46 1.47 19.96
CA LEU A 251 9.28 0.25 20.05
C LEU A 251 10.72 0.48 19.62
N THR A 252 11.00 1.57 18.90
CA THR A 252 12.31 1.94 18.35
C THR A 252 12.59 3.41 18.62
N PRO A 253 12.93 3.79 19.88
CA PRO A 253 12.94 5.18 20.34
C PRO A 253 14.17 5.99 19.91
N GLU A 254 15.26 5.36 19.47
CA GLU A 254 16.47 6.08 19.08
C GLU A 254 16.24 6.92 17.82
N GLU A 255 16.96 8.02 17.69
CA GLU A 255 16.93 8.85 16.49
C GLU A 255 17.58 8.12 15.30
N GLY A 256 16.80 7.89 14.26
CA GLY A 256 17.27 7.22 13.06
C GLY A 256 16.13 6.69 12.18
N MET A 257 16.51 6.23 11.01
CA MET A 257 15.65 5.48 10.12
C MET A 257 15.70 4.01 10.51
N HIS A 258 14.60 3.48 11.02
CA HIS A 258 14.50 2.12 11.51
C HIS A 258 13.98 1.14 10.47
N ARG A 259 14.45 -0.12 10.57
CA ARG A 259 13.85 -1.29 9.94
C ARG A 259 13.72 -2.38 10.98
N ALA A 260 12.51 -2.89 11.19
CA ALA A 260 12.23 -3.88 12.21
C ALA A 260 11.66 -5.17 11.63
N TRP A 261 12.15 -6.29 12.13
CA TRP A 261 11.65 -7.62 11.82
C TRP A 261 11.16 -8.27 13.11
N PHE A 262 9.87 -8.54 13.17
CA PHE A 262 9.24 -9.14 14.34
C PHE A 262 9.38 -10.67 14.34
N SER A 263 9.55 -11.25 15.53
CA SER A 263 9.43 -12.70 15.72
C SER A 263 8.01 -13.18 15.40
N GLY A 264 7.86 -14.45 14.98
CA GLY A 264 6.56 -15.00 14.62
C GLY A 264 5.51 -14.93 15.74
N ASP A 265 5.95 -14.98 17.01
CA ASP A 265 5.12 -14.86 18.21
C ASP A 265 4.95 -13.41 18.70
N MET A 266 5.51 -12.43 17.98
CA MET A 266 5.45 -11.00 18.30
C MET A 266 6.00 -10.60 19.69
N LYS A 267 6.93 -11.40 20.24
CA LYS A 267 7.55 -11.05 21.53
C LYS A 267 8.81 -10.21 21.38
N TYR A 268 9.51 -10.38 20.26
CA TYR A 268 10.77 -9.70 19.99
C TYR A 268 10.76 -9.06 18.60
N LEU A 269 11.63 -8.10 18.41
CA LEU A 269 11.97 -7.55 17.11
C LEU A 269 13.49 -7.34 17.02
N VAL A 270 14.04 -7.64 15.85
CA VAL A 270 15.36 -7.18 15.45
C VAL A 270 15.15 -5.80 14.83
N ASP A 271 15.80 -4.80 15.40
CA ASP A 271 15.78 -3.42 14.96
C ASP A 271 17.14 -3.03 14.41
N VAL A 272 17.18 -2.58 13.16
CA VAL A 272 18.38 -2.02 12.52
C VAL A 272 18.08 -0.58 12.18
N TYR A 273 18.89 0.33 12.72
CA TYR A 273 18.70 1.76 12.48
C TYR A 273 20.02 2.46 12.12
N SER A 274 19.89 3.51 11.34
CA SER A 274 21.01 4.34 10.90
C SER A 274 20.51 5.72 10.48
N MET A 275 21.43 6.65 10.26
CA MET A 275 21.19 7.88 9.51
C MET A 275 22.26 7.98 8.40
N VAL A 276 22.16 8.96 7.54
CA VAL A 276 23.14 9.13 6.45
C VAL A 276 24.55 9.35 6.97
N ASP A 277 24.68 9.90 8.18
CA ASP A 277 25.91 10.24 8.91
C ASP A 277 26.15 9.36 10.16
N LYS A 278 25.24 8.43 10.46
CA LYS A 278 25.37 7.48 11.58
C LYS A 278 25.35 6.05 11.05
N VAL A 279 26.36 5.27 11.42
CA VAL A 279 26.51 3.88 10.99
C VAL A 279 25.33 3.01 11.44
N PRO A 280 25.03 1.92 10.74
CA PRO A 280 24.01 0.97 11.15
C PRO A 280 24.29 0.32 12.50
N VAL A 281 23.29 0.31 13.36
CA VAL A 281 23.27 -0.40 14.64
C VAL A 281 22.12 -1.41 14.60
N ALA A 282 22.41 -2.66 14.99
CA ALA A 282 21.44 -3.73 15.09
C ALA A 282 21.27 -4.15 16.55
N VAL A 283 20.04 -4.23 17.02
CA VAL A 283 19.70 -4.65 18.39
C VAL A 283 18.49 -5.60 18.39
N LEU A 284 18.43 -6.47 19.38
CA LEU A 284 17.23 -7.23 19.71
C LEU A 284 16.42 -6.46 20.76
N ARG A 285 15.13 -6.25 20.51
CA ARG A 285 14.21 -5.55 21.42
C ARG A 285 13.04 -6.41 21.84
N SER A 286 12.47 -6.10 22.97
CA SER A 286 11.15 -6.56 23.39
C SER A 286 10.07 -5.84 22.58
N ALA A 287 9.20 -6.58 21.89
CA ALA A 287 8.07 -6.00 21.17
C ALA A 287 6.93 -5.51 22.10
N ARG A 288 7.07 -5.75 23.41
CA ARG A 288 6.14 -5.26 24.42
C ARG A 288 6.35 -3.77 24.72
N ASP A 289 7.60 -3.35 24.86
CA ASP A 289 7.95 -2.03 25.41
C ASP A 289 9.16 -1.35 24.74
N GLY A 290 9.70 -1.97 23.65
CA GLY A 290 10.82 -1.43 22.89
C GLY A 290 12.19 -1.53 23.58
N LYS A 291 12.26 -2.07 24.80
CA LYS A 291 13.53 -2.18 25.52
C LYS A 291 14.52 -3.08 24.83
N VAL A 292 15.77 -2.65 24.75
CA VAL A 292 16.87 -3.46 24.23
C VAL A 292 17.09 -4.67 25.14
N VAL A 293 16.98 -5.85 24.57
CA VAL A 293 17.27 -7.13 25.23
C VAL A 293 18.77 -7.42 25.13
N MET A 294 19.35 -7.19 23.94
CA MET A 294 20.78 -7.32 23.71
C MET A 294 21.20 -6.55 22.44
N PRO A 295 22.43 -6.01 22.41
CA PRO A 295 23.05 -5.55 21.18
C PRO A 295 23.38 -6.73 20.30
N LEU A 296 23.29 -6.54 18.98
CA LEU A 296 23.66 -7.57 17.99
C LEU A 296 24.92 -7.18 17.25
N GLU A 297 24.93 -5.99 16.62
CA GLU A 297 26.04 -5.54 15.79
C GLU A 297 26.04 -4.01 15.65
N THR A 298 27.23 -3.44 15.45
CA THR A 298 27.42 -2.05 15.02
C THR A 298 28.42 -2.05 13.86
N ALA A 299 28.08 -1.43 12.75
CA ALA A 299 28.94 -1.41 11.58
C ALA A 299 30.25 -0.67 11.85
N ASP A 300 31.36 -1.28 11.50
CA ASP A 300 32.70 -0.67 11.52
C ASP A 300 33.00 -0.08 10.13
N ILE A 301 33.27 1.23 10.08
CA ILE A 301 33.59 1.97 8.86
C ILE A 301 35.04 2.48 8.84
N THR A 302 35.90 2.01 9.73
CA THR A 302 37.29 2.48 9.85
C THR A 302 38.04 2.40 8.53
N LEU A 303 37.89 1.31 7.79
CA LEU A 303 38.53 1.15 6.47
C LEU A 303 37.94 2.11 5.42
N LEU A 304 36.64 2.36 5.48
CA LEU A 304 35.96 3.28 4.56
C LEU A 304 36.46 4.73 4.80
N GLU A 305 36.58 5.13 6.06
CA GLU A 305 37.12 6.45 6.44
C GLU A 305 38.59 6.59 6.05
N ALA A 306 39.39 5.52 6.17
CA ALA A 306 40.80 5.51 5.75
C ALA A 306 40.97 5.74 4.25
N GLU A 307 39.99 5.34 3.43
CA GLU A 307 39.95 5.62 1.98
C GLU A 307 39.40 7.03 1.66
N GLY A 308 39.16 7.86 2.69
CA GLY A 308 38.74 9.26 2.53
C GLY A 308 37.23 9.47 2.37
N TRP A 309 36.44 8.45 2.64
CA TRP A 309 34.98 8.61 2.64
C TRP A 309 34.53 9.61 3.69
N LYS A 310 33.52 10.40 3.35
CA LYS A 310 32.85 11.36 4.24
C LYS A 310 31.35 11.23 4.13
N ALA A 311 30.67 11.33 5.25
CA ALA A 311 29.20 11.37 5.26
C ALA A 311 28.67 12.55 4.45
N PRO A 312 27.54 12.40 3.74
CA PRO A 312 26.86 13.53 3.14
C PRO A 312 26.33 14.49 4.22
N GLU A 313 26.28 15.78 3.89
CA GLU A 313 25.75 16.81 4.76
C GLU A 313 24.22 16.91 4.62
N VAL A 314 23.50 16.80 5.74
CA VAL A 314 22.05 17.07 5.76
C VAL A 314 21.85 18.59 5.80
N PHE A 315 20.96 19.09 4.97
CA PHE A 315 20.54 20.50 5.02
C PHE A 315 19.02 20.62 4.97
N VAL A 316 18.54 21.75 5.49
CA VAL A 316 17.14 22.15 5.41
C VAL A 316 17.07 23.54 4.79
N ALA A 317 16.29 23.69 3.74
CA ALA A 317 16.03 24.98 3.10
C ALA A 317 14.54 25.28 3.11
N LYS A 318 14.18 26.55 3.11
CA LYS A 318 12.77 26.93 2.98
C LYS A 318 12.28 26.79 1.54
N GLY A 319 11.11 26.24 1.37
CA GLY A 319 10.40 26.16 0.10
C GLY A 319 10.03 27.54 -0.45
N ARG A 320 9.44 27.58 -1.64
CA ARG A 320 9.00 28.84 -2.30
C ARG A 320 8.02 29.66 -1.45
N ASP A 321 7.24 29.02 -0.58
CA ASP A 321 6.31 29.65 0.34
C ASP A 321 6.98 30.32 1.56
N GLY A 322 8.29 30.15 1.72
CA GLY A 322 9.09 30.66 2.84
C GLY A 322 8.81 29.95 4.18
N LYS A 323 8.02 28.91 4.20
CA LYS A 323 7.54 28.22 5.42
C LYS A 323 7.91 26.73 5.43
N THR A 324 7.61 26.01 4.36
CA THR A 324 7.81 24.56 4.24
C THR A 324 9.29 24.23 4.26
N ASP A 325 9.67 23.30 5.11
CA ASP A 325 11.04 22.78 5.19
C ASP A 325 11.28 21.76 4.08
N MET A 326 12.33 22.01 3.29
CA MET A 326 12.81 21.16 2.21
C MET A 326 14.10 20.48 2.66
N TRP A 327 14.05 19.19 2.86
CA TRP A 327 15.17 18.38 3.31
C TRP A 327 16.02 17.91 2.12
N GLY A 328 17.33 17.98 2.25
CA GLY A 328 18.26 17.57 1.22
C GLY A 328 19.57 17.05 1.78
N LEU A 329 20.37 16.47 0.88
CA LEU A 329 21.73 16.00 1.16
C LEU A 329 22.70 16.67 0.20
N ILE A 330 23.89 17.03 0.70
CA ILE A 330 25.01 17.47 -0.13
C ILE A 330 26.12 16.45 0.02
N ALA A 331 26.45 15.76 -1.07
CA ALA A 331 27.65 14.93 -1.18
C ALA A 331 28.77 15.76 -1.82
N ARG A 332 29.92 15.80 -1.17
CA ARG A 332 31.11 16.51 -1.68
C ARG A 332 32.17 15.52 -2.13
N PRO A 333 32.93 15.82 -3.18
CA PRO A 333 34.06 14.97 -3.57
C PRO A 333 35.10 14.87 -2.45
N THR A 334 35.78 13.75 -2.34
CA THR A 334 36.76 13.48 -1.28
C THR A 334 37.86 14.52 -1.22
N ASN A 335 38.25 15.13 -2.37
CA ASN A 335 39.23 16.20 -2.49
C ASN A 335 38.61 17.62 -2.47
N PHE A 336 37.43 17.79 -1.91
CA PHE A 336 36.74 19.08 -1.84
C PHE A 336 37.61 20.14 -1.16
N GLY A 337 37.69 21.31 -1.78
CA GLY A 337 38.34 22.50 -1.23
C GLY A 337 37.43 23.70 -1.20
N PRO A 338 37.24 24.36 -0.04
CA PRO A 338 36.22 25.41 0.12
C PRO A 338 36.43 26.63 -0.77
N ASN A 339 37.63 26.86 -1.26
CA ASN A 339 37.99 27.97 -2.16
C ASN A 339 37.91 27.60 -3.65
N LYS A 340 37.46 26.40 -3.99
CA LYS A 340 37.32 25.93 -5.39
C LYS A 340 35.84 25.98 -5.78
N LYS A 341 35.59 26.15 -7.08
CA LYS A 341 34.27 26.02 -7.68
C LYS A 341 34.13 24.62 -8.27
N TYR A 342 32.97 24.03 -8.06
CA TYR A 342 32.63 22.71 -8.56
C TYR A 342 31.32 22.79 -9.38
N PRO A 343 31.15 21.95 -10.40
CA PRO A 343 29.85 21.73 -10.98
C PRO A 343 28.93 21.10 -9.93
N VAL A 344 27.64 21.51 -9.95
CA VAL A 344 26.61 20.95 -9.07
C VAL A 344 25.69 20.10 -9.92
N ILE A 345 25.45 18.87 -9.49
CA ILE A 345 24.45 17.98 -10.07
C ILE A 345 23.32 17.88 -9.04
N GLU A 346 22.14 18.32 -9.42
CA GLU A 346 20.94 18.13 -8.61
C GLU A 346 20.25 16.84 -9.01
N TYR A 347 19.97 15.97 -8.02
CA TYR A 347 19.20 14.77 -8.21
C TYR A 347 17.93 14.87 -7.38
N ILE A 348 16.81 14.98 -8.04
CA ILE A 348 15.50 15.21 -7.46
C ILE A 348 14.47 14.26 -8.07
N TYR A 349 13.62 13.73 -7.23
CA TYR A 349 12.43 13.02 -7.64
C TYR A 349 11.25 13.47 -6.80
N GLN A 350 10.16 13.81 -7.42
CA GLN A 350 8.96 14.31 -6.75
C GLN A 350 7.76 13.40 -7.02
N GLY A 351 6.93 13.24 -6.02
CA GLY A 351 5.65 12.56 -6.10
C GLY A 351 4.86 12.77 -4.81
N PRO A 352 3.52 12.76 -4.85
CA PRO A 352 2.70 12.87 -3.67
C PRO A 352 2.87 11.65 -2.75
N GLY A 353 2.81 11.87 -1.44
CA GLY A 353 2.71 10.82 -0.43
C GLY A 353 4.00 10.10 -0.06
N ASP A 354 5.17 10.56 -0.52
CA ASP A 354 6.45 9.98 -0.10
C ASP A 354 7.61 11.00 -0.16
N GLN A 355 8.78 10.57 0.33
CA GLN A 355 10.04 11.30 0.26
C GLN A 355 11.06 10.50 -0.56
N TYR A 356 12.03 11.19 -1.15
CA TYR A 356 13.04 10.55 -2.01
C TYR A 356 14.46 10.66 -1.47
N VAL A 357 14.74 11.66 -0.64
CA VAL A 357 16.08 11.89 -0.06
C VAL A 357 16.48 10.71 0.82
N PRO A 358 17.65 10.09 0.60
CA PRO A 358 18.12 8.99 1.45
C PRO A 358 18.17 9.37 2.92
N LYS A 359 17.73 8.47 3.81
CA LYS A 359 17.69 8.65 5.26
C LYS A 359 18.55 7.64 6.02
N THR A 360 19.07 6.64 5.33
CA THR A 360 19.89 5.57 5.92
C THR A 360 21.34 5.72 5.51
N PHE A 361 22.24 5.18 6.33
CA PHE A 361 23.65 5.07 5.98
C PHE A 361 23.84 4.31 4.67
N ARG A 362 24.68 4.86 3.79
CA ARG A 362 25.13 4.21 2.55
C ARG A 362 26.62 4.50 2.34
N PRO A 363 27.45 3.47 2.16
CA PRO A 363 28.88 3.66 1.86
C PRO A 363 29.11 4.28 0.48
N TYR A 364 28.13 4.17 -0.41
CA TYR A 364 28.13 4.77 -1.76
C TYR A 364 26.69 5.09 -2.18
N ASP A 365 26.54 6.04 -3.08
CA ASP A 365 25.28 6.28 -3.78
C ASP A 365 25.47 5.98 -5.27
N TRP A 366 24.50 5.31 -5.89
CA TRP A 366 24.51 4.92 -7.30
C TRP A 366 24.55 6.12 -8.27
N ASN A 367 24.24 7.29 -7.76
CA ASN A 367 24.13 8.54 -8.54
C ASN A 367 25.33 9.49 -8.33
N MET A 368 26.38 9.05 -7.65
CA MET A 368 27.60 9.84 -7.42
C MET A 368 28.81 9.23 -8.12
#